data_e2acd16dcf794f6df531ea7897b74907
#
_entry.id   e2acd16dcf794f6df531ea7897b74907
#
_cell.length_a   1.000
_cell.length_b   1.000
_cell.length_c   1.000
_cell.angle_alpha   90.00
_cell.angle_beta   90.00
_cell.angle_gamma   90.00
#
_symmetry.space_group_name_H-M   'P 1'
#
loop_
_entity.id
_entity.type
_entity.pdbx_description
1 polymer ?
#
loop_
_entity_poly.entity_id
_entity_poly.type
_entity_poly.pdbx_seq_one_letter_code
_entity_poly.pdbx_strand_id
1 'polypeptide(L)'
;VIDPYMAVALQTTVRHCATRGEVERNLVHIGNMVDLVCHICSLELPVRLITLGEGCIQGFADEILHLSSAEYAATMAAEIPGPETDFLAGKARQHGVFILAQLKEKLPQYPGRFFNTVFLVDPRGEVVYKHRKNVVLFVEHSTTPHDVYDQWTAEHGTGLDAFFPVARTEIGNIGGSVGVEGAFPESYRGFALNGAEILYRASLPEPWVSRGIWDVQNRARAADNTAYLVAPNCGALIMPGNPPTVVGGALGGRSMICGYKGEVLAQSTIQDDAYVAAEIDIEALRHYRQTARFQNWLPYLRSEIYRSLYAEPVWPKGLPPMDDAGTEEVFGQAVGRLTARGTFTPKPGG
;
A
#
# COMPACT_ATOMS: atom_id res chain seq x y z
N VAL A 1 10.91 -23.31 -11.16
CA VAL A 1 10.32 -22.56 -12.30
C VAL A 1 8.91 -22.17 -11.88
N ILE A 2 8.54 -20.92 -12.11
CA ILE A 2 7.20 -20.37 -11.82
C ILE A 2 6.50 -20.20 -13.16
N ASP A 3 5.41 -20.95 -13.38
CA ASP A 3 4.60 -20.79 -14.58
C ASP A 3 3.90 -19.42 -14.57
N PRO A 4 3.70 -18.78 -15.73
CA PRO A 4 2.93 -17.56 -15.84
C PRO A 4 1.50 -17.71 -15.25
N TYR A 5 1.03 -16.66 -14.61
CA TYR A 5 -0.26 -16.66 -13.91
C TYR A 5 -0.94 -15.29 -14.00
N MET A 6 -2.23 -15.27 -13.69
CA MET A 6 -3.02 -14.04 -13.64
C MET A 6 -2.92 -13.38 -12.26
N ALA A 7 -2.47 -12.13 -12.23
CA ALA A 7 -2.63 -11.24 -11.09
C ALA A 7 -3.84 -10.33 -11.30
N VAL A 8 -4.60 -10.08 -10.24
CA VAL A 8 -5.82 -9.28 -10.27
C VAL A 8 -5.74 -8.14 -9.28
N ALA A 9 -6.01 -6.92 -9.73
CA ALA A 9 -6.23 -5.76 -8.88
C ALA A 9 -7.74 -5.47 -8.79
N LEU A 10 -8.32 -5.66 -7.60
CA LEU A 10 -9.73 -5.36 -7.34
C LEU A 10 -9.91 -3.87 -7.04
N GLN A 11 -10.77 -3.22 -7.79
CA GLN A 11 -11.28 -1.88 -7.55
C GLN A 11 -12.64 -1.98 -6.90
N THR A 12 -12.73 -1.59 -5.64
CA THR A 12 -13.95 -1.76 -4.86
C THR A 12 -14.57 -0.43 -4.45
N THR A 13 -15.89 -0.40 -4.34
CA THR A 13 -16.60 0.66 -3.62
C THR A 13 -16.26 0.57 -2.13
N VAL A 14 -15.74 1.65 -1.57
CA VAL A 14 -15.44 1.77 -0.15
C VAL A 14 -16.68 2.24 0.60
N ARG A 15 -17.11 1.47 1.58
CA ARG A 15 -18.17 1.88 2.51
C ARG A 15 -17.55 2.28 3.83
N HIS A 16 -17.83 3.50 4.25
CA HIS A 16 -17.46 3.94 5.58
C HIS A 16 -18.04 3.00 6.66
N CYS A 17 -17.21 2.68 7.65
CA CYS A 17 -17.60 1.91 8.84
C CYS A 17 -17.48 2.80 10.08
N ALA A 18 -18.60 3.10 10.73
CA ALA A 18 -18.60 3.83 12.00
C ALA A 18 -18.32 2.91 13.20
N THR A 19 -18.53 1.60 13.02
CA THR A 19 -18.31 0.58 14.04
C THR A 19 -17.66 -0.66 13.43
N ARG A 20 -17.01 -1.45 14.26
CA ARG A 20 -16.44 -2.75 13.82
C ARG A 20 -17.48 -3.72 13.25
N GLY A 21 -18.71 -3.69 13.75
CA GLY A 21 -19.79 -4.55 13.25
C GLY A 21 -20.17 -4.27 11.79
N GLU A 22 -19.84 -3.11 11.27
CA GLU A 22 -20.14 -2.75 9.88
C GLU A 22 -19.11 -3.25 8.87
N VAL A 23 -17.96 -3.71 9.33
CA VAL A 23 -16.86 -4.24 8.49
C VAL A 23 -17.28 -5.49 7.72
N GLU A 24 -18.13 -6.32 8.31
CA GLU A 24 -18.62 -7.56 7.71
C GLU A 24 -19.23 -7.36 6.31
N ARG A 25 -20.03 -6.28 6.14
CA ARG A 25 -20.64 -5.98 4.83
C ARG A 25 -19.60 -5.72 3.73
N ASN A 26 -18.47 -5.08 4.09
CA ASN A 26 -17.37 -4.83 3.15
C ASN A 26 -16.65 -6.14 2.83
N LEU A 27 -16.41 -6.97 3.82
CA LEU A 27 -15.80 -8.30 3.63
C LEU A 27 -16.64 -9.19 2.73
N VAL A 28 -17.97 -9.24 2.95
CA VAL A 28 -18.89 -10.00 2.09
C VAL A 28 -18.85 -9.49 0.65
N HIS A 29 -18.87 -8.17 0.45
CA HIS A 29 -18.77 -7.57 -0.88
C HIS A 29 -17.45 -7.94 -1.58
N ILE A 30 -16.31 -7.78 -0.87
CA ILE A 30 -14.99 -8.18 -1.38
C ILE A 30 -14.97 -9.68 -1.70
N GLY A 31 -15.50 -10.52 -0.81
CA GLY A 31 -15.56 -11.96 -0.98
C GLY A 31 -16.30 -12.38 -2.26
N ASN A 32 -17.43 -11.72 -2.57
CA ASN A 32 -18.19 -11.95 -3.81
C ASN A 32 -17.38 -11.54 -5.05
N MET A 33 -16.64 -10.43 -4.97
CA MET A 33 -15.75 -10.00 -6.07
C MET A 33 -14.59 -10.99 -6.26
N VAL A 34 -13.99 -11.49 -5.18
CA VAL A 34 -12.95 -12.53 -5.24
C VAL A 34 -13.48 -13.78 -5.92
N ASP A 35 -14.67 -14.27 -5.54
CA ASP A 35 -15.29 -15.43 -6.18
C ASP A 35 -15.50 -15.22 -7.70
N LEU A 36 -16.00 -14.04 -8.07
CA LEU A 36 -16.22 -13.66 -9.46
C LEU A 36 -14.94 -13.65 -10.29
N VAL A 37 -13.89 -12.96 -9.81
CA VAL A 37 -12.66 -12.80 -10.59
C VAL A 37 -11.86 -14.09 -10.66
N CYS A 38 -11.88 -14.92 -9.62
CA CYS A 38 -11.29 -16.26 -9.67
C CYS A 38 -11.99 -17.13 -10.73
N HIS A 39 -13.29 -17.00 -10.89
CA HIS A 39 -14.02 -17.75 -11.93
C HIS A 39 -13.72 -17.23 -13.34
N ILE A 40 -13.80 -15.91 -13.56
CA ILE A 40 -13.68 -15.32 -14.90
C ILE A 40 -12.23 -15.30 -15.38
N CYS A 41 -11.30 -14.83 -14.58
CA CYS A 41 -9.93 -14.65 -15.03
C CYS A 41 -9.18 -15.98 -15.19
N SER A 42 -9.57 -17.03 -14.44
CA SER A 42 -8.97 -18.36 -14.60
C SER A 42 -9.36 -19.08 -15.90
N LEU A 43 -10.27 -18.50 -16.68
CA LEU A 43 -10.55 -19.00 -18.04
C LEU A 43 -9.38 -18.74 -19.01
N GLU A 44 -8.51 -17.79 -18.70
CA GLU A 44 -7.33 -17.47 -19.50
C GLU A 44 -6.06 -18.11 -18.92
N LEU A 45 -5.72 -17.77 -17.66
CA LEU A 45 -4.61 -18.35 -16.90
C LEU A 45 -5.01 -18.53 -15.43
N PRO A 46 -4.37 -19.46 -14.70
CA PRO A 46 -4.64 -19.61 -13.26
C PRO A 46 -4.46 -18.29 -12.51
N VAL A 47 -5.49 -17.84 -11.80
CA VAL A 47 -5.36 -16.71 -10.86
C VAL A 47 -4.52 -17.17 -9.67
N ARG A 48 -3.43 -16.47 -9.36
CA ARG A 48 -2.57 -16.78 -8.21
C ARG A 48 -2.44 -15.63 -7.22
N LEU A 49 -2.68 -14.37 -7.65
CA LEU A 49 -2.58 -13.18 -6.81
C LEU A 49 -3.80 -12.29 -6.97
N ILE A 50 -4.44 -11.96 -5.86
CA ILE A 50 -5.50 -10.94 -5.79
C ILE A 50 -5.02 -9.83 -4.87
N THR A 51 -5.21 -8.58 -5.28
CA THR A 51 -4.84 -7.41 -4.49
C THR A 51 -6.04 -6.51 -4.27
N LEU A 52 -6.17 -5.95 -3.06
CA LEU A 52 -7.30 -5.12 -2.63
C LEU A 52 -6.87 -3.67 -2.44
N GLY A 53 -7.81 -2.72 -2.63
CA GLY A 53 -7.59 -1.30 -2.43
C GLY A 53 -7.42 -0.91 -0.95
N GLU A 54 -6.77 0.23 -0.68
CA GLU A 54 -6.66 0.81 0.66
C GLU A 54 -8.04 1.19 1.19
N GLY A 55 -8.33 0.90 2.46
CA GLY A 55 -9.60 1.22 3.11
C GLY A 55 -10.80 0.36 2.71
N CYS A 56 -10.68 -0.55 1.75
CA CYS A 56 -11.81 -1.33 1.25
C CYS A 56 -12.48 -2.21 2.32
N ILE A 57 -11.77 -2.59 3.38
CA ILE A 57 -12.29 -3.42 4.48
C ILE A 57 -12.89 -2.54 5.59
N GLN A 58 -12.10 -1.63 6.18
CA GLN A 58 -12.50 -0.84 7.36
C GLN A 58 -13.01 0.57 7.01
N GLY A 59 -12.90 1.01 5.76
CA GLY A 59 -13.11 2.40 5.39
C GLY A 59 -11.99 3.32 5.90
N PHE A 60 -12.31 4.61 6.05
CA PHE A 60 -11.41 5.67 6.50
C PHE A 60 -11.99 6.35 7.76
N ALA A 61 -12.33 5.55 8.78
CA ALA A 61 -13.06 6.04 9.95
C ALA A 61 -12.25 7.02 10.80
N ASP A 62 -10.95 6.87 10.90
CA ASP A 62 -10.05 7.82 11.59
C ASP A 62 -10.09 9.20 10.94
N GLU A 63 -10.07 9.27 9.63
CA GLU A 63 -10.09 10.51 8.85
C GLU A 63 -11.50 11.11 8.78
N ILE A 64 -12.52 10.30 8.47
CA ILE A 64 -13.91 10.75 8.26
C ILE A 64 -14.58 11.17 9.57
N LEU A 65 -14.31 10.48 10.68
CA LEU A 65 -14.89 10.75 11.99
C LEU A 65 -13.96 11.57 12.89
N HIS A 66 -12.78 11.95 12.40
CA HIS A 66 -11.73 12.66 13.15
C HIS A 66 -11.38 11.98 14.48
N LEU A 67 -11.30 10.64 14.47
CA LEU A 67 -10.94 9.87 15.66
C LEU A 67 -9.46 10.05 15.99
N SER A 68 -9.17 10.31 17.25
CA SER A 68 -7.78 10.27 17.73
C SER A 68 -7.19 8.85 17.58
N SER A 69 -5.86 8.75 17.56
CA SER A 69 -5.16 7.46 17.47
C SER A 69 -5.61 6.50 18.58
N ALA A 70 -5.79 7.00 19.81
CA ALA A 70 -6.22 6.18 20.94
C ALA A 70 -7.67 5.67 20.80
N GLU A 71 -8.59 6.53 20.35
CA GLU A 71 -9.99 6.15 20.11
C GLU A 71 -10.10 5.12 19.00
N TYR A 72 -9.39 5.35 17.89
CA TYR A 72 -9.37 4.38 16.78
C TYR A 72 -8.76 3.03 17.21
N ALA A 73 -7.64 3.04 17.92
CA ALA A 73 -7.01 1.83 18.44
C ALA A 73 -7.94 1.03 19.36
N ALA A 74 -8.76 1.73 20.16
CA ALA A 74 -9.67 1.08 21.09
C ALA A 74 -10.93 0.52 20.40
N THR A 75 -11.46 1.20 19.37
CA THR A 75 -12.80 0.93 18.83
C THR A 75 -12.81 0.28 17.45
N MET A 76 -11.83 0.59 16.58
CA MET A 76 -11.86 0.22 15.16
C MET A 76 -10.68 -0.64 14.70
N ALA A 77 -9.49 -0.46 15.31
CA ALA A 77 -8.30 -1.17 14.87
C ALA A 77 -8.41 -2.69 15.02
N ALA A 78 -7.92 -3.40 14.01
CA ALA A 78 -7.93 -4.85 13.92
C ALA A 78 -6.67 -5.48 14.54
N GLU A 79 -6.74 -6.77 14.82
CA GLU A 79 -5.57 -7.63 15.03
C GLU A 79 -5.24 -8.37 13.73
N ILE A 80 -3.96 -8.63 13.47
CA ILE A 80 -3.50 -9.41 12.32
C ILE A 80 -2.53 -10.51 12.84
N PRO A 81 -2.94 -11.82 12.78
CA PRO A 81 -4.22 -12.34 12.31
C PRO A 81 -5.40 -11.99 13.22
N GLY A 82 -6.62 -11.99 12.66
CA GLY A 82 -7.88 -11.70 13.32
C GLY A 82 -9.08 -11.96 12.41
N PRO A 83 -10.31 -11.61 12.82
CA PRO A 83 -11.54 -11.98 12.09
C PRO A 83 -11.54 -11.57 10.62
N GLU A 84 -11.01 -10.39 10.29
CA GLU A 84 -10.93 -9.86 8.92
C GLU A 84 -9.97 -10.69 8.06
N THR A 85 -8.82 -11.03 8.63
CA THR A 85 -7.84 -11.89 7.94
C THR A 85 -8.33 -13.33 7.84
N ASP A 86 -9.09 -13.83 8.83
CA ASP A 86 -9.66 -15.17 8.79
C ASP A 86 -10.71 -15.32 7.68
N PHE A 87 -11.52 -14.27 7.44
CA PHE A 87 -12.45 -14.24 6.31
C PHE A 87 -11.70 -14.33 4.97
N LEU A 88 -10.66 -13.52 4.78
CA LEU A 88 -9.84 -13.55 3.56
C LEU A 88 -9.06 -14.87 3.43
N ALA A 89 -8.61 -15.44 4.55
CA ALA A 89 -7.99 -16.77 4.61
C ALA A 89 -8.94 -17.87 4.12
N GLY A 90 -10.23 -17.76 4.44
CA GLY A 90 -11.26 -18.63 3.86
C GLY A 90 -11.31 -18.55 2.33
N LYS A 91 -11.30 -17.34 1.77
CA LYS A 91 -11.29 -17.11 0.32
C LYS A 91 -9.98 -17.57 -0.34
N ALA A 92 -8.84 -17.30 0.30
CA ALA A 92 -7.52 -17.74 -0.18
C ALA A 92 -7.46 -19.27 -0.31
N ARG A 93 -7.92 -20.00 0.73
CA ARG A 93 -8.02 -21.47 0.70
C ARG A 93 -9.02 -21.98 -0.35
N GLN A 94 -10.18 -21.35 -0.44
CA GLN A 94 -11.25 -21.75 -1.37
C GLN A 94 -10.76 -21.75 -2.83
N HIS A 95 -9.96 -20.75 -3.19
CA HIS A 95 -9.52 -20.54 -4.58
C HIS A 95 -8.06 -20.90 -4.85
N GLY A 96 -7.28 -21.23 -3.81
CA GLY A 96 -5.85 -21.53 -3.96
C GLY A 96 -5.02 -20.30 -4.39
N VAL A 97 -5.38 -19.11 -3.89
CA VAL A 97 -4.77 -17.83 -4.28
C VAL A 97 -4.12 -17.11 -3.11
N PHE A 98 -3.15 -16.25 -3.42
CA PHE A 98 -2.65 -15.25 -2.49
C PHE A 98 -3.58 -14.03 -2.49
N ILE A 99 -3.87 -13.47 -1.31
CA ILE A 99 -4.67 -12.24 -1.16
C ILE A 99 -3.84 -11.20 -0.42
N LEU A 100 -3.55 -10.09 -1.09
CA LEU A 100 -2.80 -8.97 -0.55
C LEU A 100 -3.76 -7.82 -0.24
N ALA A 101 -3.78 -7.36 1.00
CA ALA A 101 -4.76 -6.40 1.50
C ALA A 101 -4.15 -5.46 2.54
N GLN A 102 -4.96 -4.54 3.04
CA GLN A 102 -4.59 -3.57 4.06
C GLN A 102 -5.63 -3.54 5.18
N LEU A 103 -5.14 -3.37 6.41
CA LEU A 103 -5.93 -3.08 7.61
C LEU A 103 -5.23 -2.04 8.48
N LYS A 104 -5.98 -1.32 9.28
CA LYS A 104 -5.46 -0.51 10.37
C LYS A 104 -5.34 -1.41 11.61
N GLU A 105 -4.09 -1.79 11.96
CA GLU A 105 -3.71 -2.80 12.95
C GLU A 105 -3.37 -2.16 14.29
N LYS A 106 -3.88 -2.71 15.39
CA LYS A 106 -3.36 -2.43 16.74
C LYS A 106 -2.34 -3.49 17.14
N LEU A 107 -1.32 -3.07 17.86
CA LEU A 107 -0.27 -3.93 18.39
C LEU A 107 -0.20 -3.77 19.91
N PRO A 108 -0.22 -4.87 20.70
CA PRO A 108 -0.22 -4.80 22.16
C PRO A 108 0.96 -4.03 22.76
N GLN A 109 2.13 -4.08 22.12
CA GLN A 109 3.34 -3.38 22.54
C GLN A 109 3.32 -1.87 22.30
N TYR A 110 2.35 -1.36 21.55
CA TYR A 110 2.15 0.06 21.25
C TYR A 110 0.74 0.54 21.69
N PRO A 111 0.45 0.58 23.00
CA PRO A 111 -0.89 0.91 23.49
C PRO A 111 -1.33 2.31 23.06
N GLY A 112 -2.60 2.44 22.68
CA GLY A 112 -3.19 3.70 22.20
C GLY A 112 -2.72 4.12 20.80
N ARG A 113 -2.05 3.23 20.08
CA ARG A 113 -1.58 3.45 18.70
C ARG A 113 -2.15 2.39 17.76
N PHE A 114 -2.29 2.74 16.49
CA PHE A 114 -2.58 1.80 15.42
C PHE A 114 -1.68 2.09 14.21
N PHE A 115 -1.47 1.08 13.38
CA PHE A 115 -0.61 1.13 12.21
C PHE A 115 -1.43 0.85 10.95
N ASN A 116 -1.15 1.54 9.87
CA ASN A 116 -1.67 1.20 8.55
C ASN A 116 -0.80 0.05 8.00
N THR A 117 -1.36 -1.16 7.97
CA THR A 117 -0.62 -2.41 7.75
C THR A 117 -1.09 -3.12 6.49
N VAL A 118 -0.16 -3.33 5.57
CA VAL A 118 -0.32 -4.26 4.44
C VAL A 118 -0.01 -5.67 4.92
N PHE A 119 -0.81 -6.65 4.50
CA PHE A 119 -0.59 -8.06 4.81
C PHE A 119 -0.89 -8.96 3.62
N LEU A 120 -0.26 -10.12 3.58
CA LEU A 120 -0.48 -11.14 2.56
C LEU A 120 -0.96 -12.43 3.22
N VAL A 121 -2.08 -12.94 2.74
CA VAL A 121 -2.60 -14.27 3.08
C VAL A 121 -2.23 -15.23 1.97
N ASP A 122 -1.65 -16.38 2.32
CA ASP A 122 -1.26 -17.43 1.37
C ASP A 122 -2.43 -18.40 1.06
N PRO A 123 -2.29 -19.30 0.07
CA PRO A 123 -3.33 -20.27 -0.28
C PRO A 123 -3.69 -21.27 0.84
N ARG A 124 -2.88 -21.37 1.88
CA ARG A 124 -3.20 -22.19 3.08
C ARG A 124 -3.99 -21.41 4.11
N GLY A 125 -4.17 -20.09 3.88
CA GLY A 125 -4.87 -19.17 4.76
C GLY A 125 -4.00 -18.63 5.90
N GLU A 126 -2.69 -18.64 5.74
CA GLU A 126 -1.75 -18.08 6.71
C GLU A 126 -1.34 -16.67 6.33
N VAL A 127 -1.22 -15.78 7.32
CA VAL A 127 -0.65 -14.45 7.11
C VAL A 127 0.87 -14.60 7.06
N VAL A 128 1.43 -14.48 5.86
CA VAL A 128 2.86 -14.71 5.59
C VAL A 128 3.70 -13.44 5.41
N TYR A 129 3.05 -12.27 5.44
CA TYR A 129 3.70 -10.97 5.27
C TYR A 129 2.95 -9.88 5.99
N LYS A 130 3.69 -8.93 6.56
CA LYS A 130 3.17 -7.66 7.07
C LYS A 130 4.18 -6.55 6.83
N HIS A 131 3.68 -5.40 6.34
CA HIS A 131 4.43 -4.15 6.26
C HIS A 131 3.61 -3.04 6.92
N ARG A 132 4.20 -2.28 7.84
CA ARG A 132 3.62 -1.09 8.44
C ARG A 132 4.09 0.12 7.65
N LYS A 133 3.16 0.94 7.22
CA LYS A 133 3.39 2.15 6.43
C LYS A 133 4.42 3.06 7.10
N ASN A 134 5.47 3.45 6.37
CA ASN A 134 6.57 4.26 6.91
C ASN A 134 6.29 5.77 6.85
N VAL A 135 5.36 6.21 6.01
CA VAL A 135 5.02 7.62 5.81
C VAL A 135 3.50 7.77 5.72
N VAL A 136 2.94 8.68 6.48
CA VAL A 136 1.50 8.99 6.51
C VAL A 136 1.25 10.45 6.13
N LEU A 137 0.05 10.76 5.66
CA LEU A 137 -0.41 12.13 5.45
C LEU A 137 -0.84 12.77 6.78
N PHE A 138 -0.93 14.09 6.80
CA PHE A 138 -1.34 14.86 7.98
C PHE A 138 -2.75 14.55 8.48
N VAL A 139 -3.64 14.05 7.64
CA VAL A 139 -5.01 13.65 7.99
C VAL A 139 -5.11 12.21 8.50
N GLU A 140 -4.06 11.44 8.39
CA GLU A 140 -4.01 10.02 8.78
C GLU A 140 -3.37 9.90 10.16
N HIS A 141 -4.13 9.47 11.16
CA HIS A 141 -3.69 9.39 12.56
C HIS A 141 -2.98 8.07 12.90
N SER A 142 -2.65 7.25 11.91
CA SER A 142 -1.89 6.01 12.11
C SER A 142 -0.43 6.30 12.48
N THR A 143 0.10 5.45 13.36
CA THR A 143 1.50 5.48 13.76
C THR A 143 2.36 4.80 12.69
N THR A 144 3.57 5.31 12.47
CA THR A 144 4.57 4.69 11.61
C THR A 144 5.71 4.07 12.43
N PRO A 145 6.49 3.14 11.86
CA PRO A 145 7.75 2.69 12.46
C PRO A 145 8.71 3.82 12.82
N HIS A 146 8.66 4.94 12.07
CA HIS A 146 9.48 6.12 12.32
C HIS A 146 9.06 6.90 13.58
N ASP A 147 7.76 6.90 13.92
CA ASP A 147 7.26 7.55 15.14
C ASP A 147 7.62 6.79 16.41
N VAL A 148 7.91 5.50 16.30
CA VAL A 148 8.36 4.63 17.40
C VAL A 148 9.75 4.05 17.13
N TYR A 149 10.58 4.79 16.41
CA TYR A 149 11.84 4.34 15.79
C TYR A 149 12.76 3.56 16.71
N ASP A 150 13.01 4.07 17.92
CA ASP A 150 13.98 3.46 18.81
C ASP A 150 13.48 2.11 19.37
N GLN A 151 12.18 2.02 19.71
CA GLN A 151 11.56 0.75 20.08
C GLN A 151 11.47 -0.19 18.88
N TRP A 152 11.04 0.31 17.71
CA TRP A 152 10.91 -0.48 16.48
C TRP A 152 12.25 -1.13 16.09
N THR A 153 13.33 -0.35 16.10
CA THR A 153 14.65 -0.85 15.73
C THR A 153 15.24 -1.80 16.77
N ALA A 154 14.88 -1.65 18.04
CA ALA A 154 15.25 -2.61 19.08
C ALA A 154 14.57 -3.99 18.86
N GLU A 155 13.34 -4.00 18.35
CA GLU A 155 12.57 -5.23 18.09
C GLU A 155 12.90 -5.86 16.73
N HIS A 156 13.08 -5.04 15.68
CA HIS A 156 13.16 -5.49 14.29
C HIS A 156 14.53 -5.26 13.63
N GLY A 157 15.46 -4.59 14.31
CA GLY A 157 16.76 -4.20 13.75
C GLY A 157 16.67 -2.97 12.84
N THR A 158 17.77 -2.66 12.17
CA THR A 158 17.92 -1.47 11.27
C THR A 158 18.09 -1.86 9.80
N GLY A 159 17.91 -3.12 9.46
CA GLY A 159 18.03 -3.63 8.10
C GLY A 159 16.81 -3.34 7.25
N LEU A 160 16.89 -3.74 5.98
CA LEU A 160 15.78 -3.54 5.03
C LEU A 160 14.48 -4.24 5.50
N ASP A 161 14.58 -5.41 6.12
CA ASP A 161 13.39 -6.16 6.59
C ASP A 161 12.60 -5.41 7.67
N ALA A 162 13.25 -4.52 8.43
CA ALA A 162 12.57 -3.73 9.46
C ALA A 162 11.58 -2.70 8.86
N PHE A 163 11.90 -2.15 7.69
CA PHE A 163 11.16 -1.05 7.08
C PHE A 163 10.59 -1.39 5.70
N PHE A 164 11.18 -2.34 4.97
CA PHE A 164 10.80 -2.73 3.62
C PHE A 164 10.77 -4.27 3.48
N PRO A 165 10.00 -4.96 4.31
CA PRO A 165 9.94 -6.42 4.28
C PRO A 165 9.43 -6.93 2.92
N VAL A 166 9.83 -8.15 2.56
CA VAL A 166 9.42 -8.80 1.31
C VAL A 166 9.05 -10.26 1.59
N ALA A 167 7.85 -10.65 1.19
CA ALA A 167 7.42 -12.05 1.22
C ALA A 167 8.12 -12.86 0.13
N ARG A 168 8.75 -13.98 0.50
CA ARG A 168 9.31 -14.95 -0.43
C ARG A 168 8.26 -16.03 -0.67
N THR A 169 7.67 -16.05 -1.86
CA THR A 169 6.55 -16.96 -2.18
C THR A 169 6.81 -17.78 -3.42
N GLU A 170 6.01 -18.84 -3.61
CA GLU A 170 6.07 -19.65 -4.82
C GLU A 170 5.54 -18.96 -6.08
N ILE A 171 4.99 -17.75 -5.98
CA ILE A 171 4.54 -16.94 -7.12
C ILE A 171 5.46 -15.73 -7.39
N GLY A 172 6.60 -15.65 -6.72
CA GLY A 172 7.55 -14.54 -6.76
C GLY A 172 7.63 -13.79 -5.43
N ASN A 173 8.56 -12.85 -5.34
CA ASN A 173 8.81 -12.08 -4.14
C ASN A 173 7.94 -10.81 -4.13
N ILE A 174 7.14 -10.63 -3.08
CA ILE A 174 6.12 -9.58 -3.01
C ILE A 174 6.45 -8.59 -1.90
N GLY A 175 6.44 -7.31 -2.22
CA GLY A 175 6.56 -6.22 -1.26
C GLY A 175 5.78 -5.00 -1.72
N GLY A 176 5.54 -4.05 -0.82
CA GLY A 176 4.84 -2.83 -1.21
C GLY A 176 4.08 -2.19 -0.06
N SER A 177 3.45 -1.07 -0.34
CA SER A 177 2.78 -0.24 0.63
C SER A 177 1.51 0.39 0.08
N VAL A 178 0.89 1.28 0.86
CA VAL A 178 -0.36 1.95 0.55
C VAL A 178 -0.25 3.47 0.67
N GLY A 179 -1.21 4.16 0.07
CA GLY A 179 -1.42 5.59 0.22
C GLY A 179 -0.24 6.43 -0.25
N VAL A 180 0.05 7.48 0.53
CA VAL A 180 1.08 8.47 0.22
C VAL A 180 2.49 7.86 0.13
N GLU A 181 2.75 6.74 0.80
CA GLU A 181 4.06 6.10 0.70
C GLU A 181 4.42 5.73 -0.74
N GLY A 182 3.43 5.49 -1.60
CA GLY A 182 3.62 5.32 -3.04
C GLY A 182 4.21 6.52 -3.78
N ALA A 183 4.12 7.72 -3.22
CA ALA A 183 4.75 8.92 -3.77
C ALA A 183 6.29 8.96 -3.55
N PHE A 184 6.80 8.19 -2.58
CA PHE A 184 8.22 8.14 -2.24
C PHE A 184 8.95 7.06 -3.05
N PRO A 185 9.85 7.44 -3.97
CA PRO A 185 10.66 6.47 -4.71
C PRO A 185 11.53 5.62 -3.80
N GLU A 186 11.95 6.15 -2.65
CA GLU A 186 12.79 5.49 -1.64
C GLU A 186 12.12 4.22 -1.10
N SER A 187 10.83 4.29 -0.77
CA SER A 187 10.10 3.14 -0.22
C SER A 187 10.08 1.97 -1.21
N TYR A 188 9.76 2.25 -2.46
CA TYR A 188 9.71 1.21 -3.50
C TYR A 188 11.11 0.73 -3.91
N ARG A 189 12.10 1.61 -3.84
CA ARG A 189 13.52 1.22 -3.97
C ARG A 189 13.94 0.30 -2.82
N GLY A 190 13.50 0.57 -1.59
CA GLY A 190 13.73 -0.28 -0.43
C GLY A 190 13.20 -1.70 -0.64
N PHE A 191 11.95 -1.87 -1.06
CA PHE A 191 11.38 -3.18 -1.39
C PHE A 191 12.14 -3.87 -2.52
N ALA A 192 12.49 -3.15 -3.58
CA ALA A 192 13.22 -3.73 -4.71
C ALA A 192 14.64 -4.18 -4.32
N LEU A 193 15.36 -3.39 -3.53
CA LEU A 193 16.68 -3.76 -3.01
C LEU A 193 16.61 -4.91 -2.01
N ASN A 194 15.48 -5.06 -1.32
CA ASN A 194 15.18 -6.25 -0.52
C ASN A 194 14.64 -7.41 -1.36
N GLY A 195 14.65 -7.31 -2.68
CA GLY A 195 14.41 -8.39 -3.64
C GLY A 195 12.97 -8.57 -4.09
N ALA A 196 12.09 -7.58 -3.91
CA ALA A 196 10.73 -7.64 -4.46
C ALA A 196 10.75 -7.75 -6.00
N GLU A 197 9.90 -8.61 -6.51
CA GLU A 197 9.66 -8.85 -7.95
C GLU A 197 8.29 -8.31 -8.35
N ILE A 198 7.37 -8.30 -7.40
CA ILE A 198 6.03 -7.72 -7.52
C ILE A 198 5.90 -6.65 -6.44
N LEU A 199 5.60 -5.43 -6.86
CA LEU A 199 5.34 -4.28 -6.01
C LEU A 199 3.84 -4.05 -5.90
N TYR A 200 3.35 -3.93 -4.68
CA TYR A 200 1.96 -3.58 -4.39
C TYR A 200 1.86 -2.09 -4.05
N ARG A 201 0.87 -1.43 -4.65
CA ARG A 201 0.52 -0.05 -4.31
C ARG A 201 -0.99 0.15 -4.36
N ALA A 202 -1.66 0.05 -3.24
CA ALA A 202 -3.04 0.52 -3.10
C ALA A 202 -3.07 1.96 -2.59
N SER A 203 -4.11 2.70 -2.90
CA SER A 203 -4.20 4.08 -2.44
C SER A 203 -5.62 4.65 -2.51
N LEU A 204 -5.77 5.81 -1.89
CA LEU A 204 -6.81 6.81 -2.10
C LEU A 204 -6.18 7.99 -2.88
N PRO A 205 -6.06 7.95 -4.21
CA PRO A 205 -5.15 8.81 -4.96
C PRO A 205 -5.74 10.14 -5.46
N GLU A 206 -7.02 10.45 -5.26
CA GLU A 206 -7.54 11.77 -5.63
C GLU A 206 -6.92 12.89 -4.76
N PRO A 207 -6.52 14.02 -5.31
CA PRO A 207 -6.66 14.47 -6.71
C PRO A 207 -5.59 13.97 -7.69
N TRP A 208 -4.72 13.05 -7.30
CA TRP A 208 -3.59 12.56 -8.10
C TRP A 208 -4.04 11.83 -9.38
N VAL A 209 -5.19 11.17 -9.36
CA VAL A 209 -5.75 10.49 -10.54
C VAL A 209 -6.11 11.51 -11.61
N SER A 210 -6.86 12.54 -11.27
CA SER A 210 -7.31 13.56 -12.23
C SER A 210 -6.17 14.39 -12.83
N ARG A 211 -5.02 14.49 -12.10
CA ARG A 211 -3.80 15.16 -12.55
C ARG A 211 -2.83 14.23 -13.30
N GLY A 212 -3.14 12.94 -13.43
CA GLY A 212 -2.28 11.93 -14.07
C GLY A 212 -1.09 11.47 -13.21
N ILE A 213 -0.95 11.94 -11.97
CA ILE A 213 0.17 11.60 -11.07
C ILE A 213 0.14 10.11 -10.69
N TRP A 214 -1.05 9.54 -10.50
CA TRP A 214 -1.24 8.12 -10.25
C TRP A 214 -0.56 7.24 -11.31
N ASP A 215 -0.83 7.51 -12.59
CA ASP A 215 -0.24 6.76 -13.71
C ASP A 215 1.28 6.95 -13.78
N VAL A 216 1.75 8.19 -13.64
CA VAL A 216 3.19 8.53 -13.68
C VAL A 216 3.94 7.80 -12.56
N GLN A 217 3.46 7.88 -11.34
CA GLN A 217 4.13 7.25 -10.19
C GLN A 217 4.14 5.73 -10.30
N ASN A 218 3.02 5.10 -10.65
CA ASN A 218 2.95 3.63 -10.75
C ASN A 218 3.91 3.10 -11.82
N ARG A 219 3.90 3.70 -13.01
CA ARG A 219 4.80 3.34 -14.09
C ARG A 219 6.27 3.57 -13.73
N ALA A 220 6.57 4.69 -13.07
CA ALA A 220 7.93 4.98 -12.61
C ALA A 220 8.39 3.94 -11.57
N ARG A 221 7.55 3.60 -10.56
CA ARG A 221 7.94 2.59 -9.55
C ARG A 221 8.23 1.22 -10.17
N ALA A 222 7.47 0.82 -11.21
CA ALA A 222 7.76 -0.41 -11.95
C ALA A 222 9.08 -0.32 -12.72
N ALA A 223 9.25 0.72 -13.54
CA ALA A 223 10.41 0.91 -14.41
C ALA A 223 11.72 1.12 -13.63
N ASP A 224 11.71 2.01 -12.62
CA ASP A 224 12.89 2.35 -11.82
C ASP A 224 13.44 1.17 -11.03
N ASN A 225 12.57 0.22 -10.71
CA ASN A 225 12.88 -0.94 -9.87
C ASN A 225 12.92 -2.27 -10.65
N THR A 226 12.63 -2.23 -11.94
CA THR A 226 12.57 -3.43 -12.80
C THR A 226 11.74 -4.52 -12.11
N ALA A 227 10.48 -4.17 -11.76
CA ALA A 227 9.55 -5.03 -11.05
C ALA A 227 8.13 -4.85 -11.60
N TYR A 228 7.31 -5.89 -11.57
CA TYR A 228 5.87 -5.71 -11.79
C TYR A 228 5.29 -4.80 -10.70
N LEU A 229 4.26 -4.04 -11.04
CA LEU A 229 3.53 -3.27 -10.04
C LEU A 229 2.03 -3.54 -10.20
N VAL A 230 1.39 -3.95 -9.12
CA VAL A 230 -0.05 -4.19 -9.03
C VAL A 230 -0.65 -3.10 -8.14
N ALA A 231 -1.46 -2.24 -8.73
CA ALA A 231 -1.98 -1.04 -8.08
C ALA A 231 -3.52 -1.04 -8.06
N PRO A 232 -4.14 -1.78 -7.13
CA PRO A 232 -5.57 -1.63 -6.89
C PRO A 232 -5.83 -0.26 -6.28
N ASN A 233 -6.83 0.43 -6.83
CA ASN A 233 -7.39 1.64 -6.23
C ASN A 233 -8.84 1.38 -5.85
N CYS A 234 -9.40 2.27 -5.07
CA CYS A 234 -10.81 2.24 -4.74
C CYS A 234 -11.62 3.05 -5.76
N GLY A 235 -12.85 2.64 -6.00
CA GLY A 235 -13.80 3.30 -6.88
C GLY A 235 -14.61 4.36 -6.15
N ALA A 236 -15.91 4.16 -6.01
CA ALA A 236 -16.79 5.05 -5.27
C ALA A 236 -16.57 4.99 -3.75
N LEU A 237 -16.94 6.07 -3.05
CA LEU A 237 -17.00 6.15 -1.60
C LEU A 237 -18.44 6.35 -1.14
N ILE A 238 -18.88 5.53 -0.19
CA ILE A 238 -20.18 5.71 0.47
C ILE A 238 -19.91 6.33 1.84
N MET A 239 -20.25 7.61 1.95
CA MET A 239 -20.12 8.40 3.16
C MET A 239 -21.26 8.10 4.16
N PRO A 240 -21.02 8.27 5.47
CA PRO A 240 -22.07 8.13 6.47
C PRO A 240 -23.20 9.16 6.26
N GLY A 241 -24.41 8.77 6.67
CA GLY A 241 -25.58 9.64 6.58
C GLY A 241 -26.87 8.82 6.51
N ASN A 242 -28.01 9.49 6.59
CA ASN A 242 -29.32 8.87 6.44
C ASN A 242 -30.20 9.73 5.51
N PRO A 243 -30.35 9.40 4.22
CA PRO A 243 -29.69 8.28 3.54
C PRO A 243 -28.17 8.49 3.38
N PRO A 244 -27.38 7.44 3.20
CA PRO A 244 -25.95 7.56 2.93
C PRO A 244 -25.70 8.32 1.61
N THR A 245 -24.63 9.09 1.56
CA THR A 245 -24.22 9.80 0.35
C THR A 245 -23.23 8.95 -0.43
N VAL A 246 -23.57 8.64 -1.68
CA VAL A 246 -22.66 7.99 -2.62
C VAL A 246 -21.89 9.05 -3.38
N VAL A 247 -20.57 9.06 -3.21
CA VAL A 247 -19.67 9.93 -3.95
C VAL A 247 -18.99 9.07 -5.02
N GLY A 248 -19.61 8.99 -6.18
CA GLY A 248 -19.10 8.23 -7.31
C GLY A 248 -17.78 8.79 -7.80
N GLY A 249 -16.80 7.92 -7.98
CA GLY A 249 -15.48 8.32 -8.43
C GLY A 249 -14.65 9.12 -7.44
N ALA A 250 -15.08 9.25 -6.18
CA ALA A 250 -14.39 10.03 -5.15
C ALA A 250 -12.95 9.56 -4.92
N LEU A 251 -12.69 8.28 -5.10
CA LEU A 251 -11.38 7.67 -4.91
C LEU A 251 -10.59 7.48 -6.22
N GLY A 252 -11.16 7.96 -7.32
CA GLY A 252 -10.54 8.08 -8.63
C GLY A 252 -10.52 6.82 -9.50
N GLY A 253 -10.70 5.63 -8.97
CA GLY A 253 -10.62 4.39 -9.74
C GLY A 253 -9.24 4.20 -10.38
N ARG A 254 -9.21 3.78 -11.67
CA ARG A 254 -7.99 3.57 -12.46
C ARG A 254 -7.01 2.57 -11.85
N SER A 255 -7.53 1.53 -11.19
CA SER A 255 -6.71 0.38 -10.81
C SER A 255 -5.90 -0.10 -12.00
N MET A 256 -4.61 -0.44 -11.79
CA MET A 256 -3.73 -0.76 -12.90
C MET A 256 -2.69 -1.82 -12.54
N ILE A 257 -2.19 -2.49 -13.57
CA ILE A 257 -1.04 -3.39 -13.48
C ILE A 257 0.01 -2.91 -14.49
N CYS A 258 1.23 -2.70 -13.99
CA CYS A 258 2.37 -2.31 -14.83
C CYS A 258 3.36 -3.47 -14.96
N GLY A 259 3.88 -3.67 -16.16
CA GLY A 259 5.02 -4.53 -16.41
C GLY A 259 6.31 -3.92 -15.88
N TYR A 260 7.34 -4.74 -15.75
CA TYR A 260 8.62 -4.36 -15.13
C TYR A 260 9.47 -3.38 -15.94
N LYS A 261 8.99 -2.95 -17.12
CA LYS A 261 9.58 -1.86 -17.92
C LYS A 261 8.75 -0.58 -17.85
N GLY A 262 7.70 -0.55 -17.03
CA GLY A 262 6.81 0.60 -16.84
C GLY A 262 5.68 0.71 -17.88
N GLU A 263 5.47 -0.32 -18.70
CA GLU A 263 4.31 -0.43 -19.58
C GLU A 263 3.03 -0.69 -18.77
N VAL A 264 1.90 -0.17 -19.22
CA VAL A 264 0.59 -0.47 -18.65
C VAL A 264 0.08 -1.77 -19.28
N LEU A 265 0.00 -2.85 -18.52
CA LEU A 265 -0.54 -4.13 -18.97
C LEU A 265 -2.06 -4.14 -18.94
N ALA A 266 -2.64 -3.57 -17.89
CA ALA A 266 -4.09 -3.41 -17.76
C ALA A 266 -4.40 -2.19 -16.90
N GLN A 267 -5.53 -1.49 -17.19
CA GLN A 267 -6.00 -0.36 -16.41
C GLN A 267 -7.52 -0.24 -16.48
N SER A 268 -8.16 0.04 -15.34
CA SER A 268 -9.60 0.34 -15.26
C SER A 268 -9.91 1.70 -15.88
N THR A 269 -11.00 1.77 -16.61
CA THR A 269 -11.54 3.00 -17.21
C THR A 269 -12.77 3.54 -16.48
N ILE A 270 -13.26 2.82 -15.49
CA ILE A 270 -14.43 3.20 -14.69
C ILE A 270 -14.03 3.58 -13.27
N GLN A 271 -14.93 4.27 -12.57
CA GLN A 271 -14.72 4.79 -11.21
C GLN A 271 -15.72 4.17 -10.22
N ASP A 272 -15.98 2.89 -10.36
CA ASP A 272 -16.90 2.10 -9.54
C ASP A 272 -16.27 0.72 -9.30
N ASP A 273 -17.03 -0.25 -8.81
CA ASP A 273 -16.58 -1.63 -8.69
C ASP A 273 -16.07 -2.14 -10.04
N ALA A 274 -14.85 -2.63 -10.05
CA ALA A 274 -14.18 -3.15 -11.23
C ALA A 274 -13.06 -4.11 -10.83
N TYR A 275 -12.44 -4.72 -11.81
CA TYR A 275 -11.14 -5.35 -11.66
C TYR A 275 -10.30 -5.12 -12.92
N VAL A 276 -9.00 -5.25 -12.77
CA VAL A 276 -8.07 -5.41 -13.87
C VAL A 276 -7.22 -6.64 -13.61
N ALA A 277 -6.92 -7.37 -14.68
CA ALA A 277 -6.13 -8.60 -14.63
C ALA A 277 -5.03 -8.54 -15.68
N ALA A 278 -3.87 -9.10 -15.36
CA ALA A 278 -2.76 -9.21 -16.30
C ALA A 278 -1.90 -10.43 -15.97
N GLU A 279 -1.26 -10.97 -16.99
CA GLU A 279 -0.28 -12.02 -16.87
C GLU A 279 0.98 -11.52 -16.16
N ILE A 280 1.48 -12.31 -15.22
CA ILE A 280 2.77 -12.12 -14.55
C ILE A 280 3.67 -13.32 -14.90
N ASP A 281 4.80 -13.02 -15.53
CA ASP A 281 5.87 -13.99 -15.85
C ASP A 281 7.12 -13.65 -15.04
N ILE A 282 7.28 -14.33 -13.92
CA ILE A 282 8.40 -14.10 -12.99
C ILE A 282 9.72 -14.60 -13.58
N GLU A 283 9.70 -15.67 -14.36
CA GLU A 283 10.93 -16.20 -14.96
C GLU A 283 11.45 -15.28 -16.06
N ALA A 284 10.56 -14.66 -16.86
CA ALA A 284 10.94 -13.62 -17.81
C ALA A 284 11.53 -12.39 -17.12
N LEU A 285 10.94 -11.93 -15.99
CA LEU A 285 11.50 -10.86 -15.19
C LEU A 285 12.91 -11.21 -14.66
N ARG A 286 13.09 -12.40 -14.09
CA ARG A 286 14.37 -12.88 -13.56
C ARG A 286 15.44 -12.94 -14.63
N HIS A 287 15.08 -13.48 -15.79
CA HIS A 287 15.97 -13.50 -16.95
C HIS A 287 16.37 -12.07 -17.36
N TYR A 288 15.39 -11.16 -17.46
CA TYR A 288 15.63 -9.76 -17.80
C TYR A 288 16.56 -9.07 -16.80
N ARG A 289 16.32 -9.22 -15.50
CA ARG A 289 17.18 -8.65 -14.43
C ARG A 289 18.63 -9.11 -14.51
N GLN A 290 18.87 -10.33 -14.99
CA GLN A 290 20.21 -10.92 -15.08
C GLN A 290 20.95 -10.58 -16.39
N THR A 291 20.23 -10.33 -17.49
CA THR A 291 20.82 -10.24 -18.83
C THR A 291 20.74 -8.85 -19.46
N ALA A 292 19.67 -8.09 -19.17
CA ALA A 292 19.46 -6.79 -19.79
C ALA A 292 20.46 -5.75 -19.25
N ARG A 293 21.10 -5.02 -20.19
CA ARG A 293 22.05 -3.95 -19.87
C ARG A 293 21.44 -2.56 -20.00
N PHE A 294 20.22 -2.45 -20.49
CA PHE A 294 19.48 -1.20 -20.65
C PHE A 294 18.08 -1.33 -20.05
N GLN A 295 17.56 -0.28 -19.44
CA GLN A 295 16.31 -0.29 -18.67
C GLN A 295 16.28 -1.31 -17.53
N ASN A 296 17.45 -1.62 -16.98
CA ASN A 296 17.66 -2.43 -15.79
C ASN A 296 18.62 -1.67 -14.88
N TRP A 297 18.06 -0.77 -14.05
CA TRP A 297 18.83 0.29 -13.41
C TRP A 297 19.49 -0.12 -12.08
N LEU A 298 18.98 -1.16 -11.40
CA LEU A 298 19.51 -1.58 -10.10
C LEU A 298 21.02 -1.91 -10.13
N PRO A 299 21.57 -2.59 -11.15
CA PRO A 299 23.01 -2.86 -11.22
C PRO A 299 23.88 -1.60 -11.38
N TYR A 300 23.29 -0.47 -11.78
CA TYR A 300 24.03 0.79 -11.99
C TYR A 300 23.97 1.74 -10.80
N LEU A 301 23.38 1.35 -9.66
CA LEU A 301 23.30 2.19 -8.48
C LEU A 301 24.70 2.55 -7.94
N ARG A 302 24.87 3.80 -7.56
CA ARG A 302 26.08 4.37 -6.93
C ARG A 302 25.77 4.72 -5.48
N SER A 303 25.65 3.68 -4.65
CA SER A 303 25.16 3.77 -3.26
C SER A 303 25.94 4.79 -2.41
N GLU A 304 27.25 4.90 -2.63
CA GLU A 304 28.11 5.82 -1.90
C GLU A 304 27.75 7.29 -2.20
N ILE A 305 27.37 7.61 -3.45
CA ILE A 305 26.93 8.95 -3.84
C ILE A 305 25.55 9.24 -3.23
N TYR A 306 24.62 8.29 -3.35
CA TYR A 306 23.23 8.50 -2.89
C TYR A 306 23.09 8.56 -1.37
N ARG A 307 24.00 7.95 -0.61
CA ARG A 307 24.00 8.04 0.85
C ARG A 307 24.01 9.48 1.34
N SER A 308 24.72 10.39 0.65
CA SER A 308 24.81 11.79 1.06
C SER A 308 23.48 12.55 0.95
N LEU A 309 22.53 12.09 0.14
CA LEU A 309 21.20 12.71 0.00
C LEU A 309 20.38 12.62 1.30
N TYR A 310 20.63 11.59 2.10
CA TYR A 310 19.84 11.24 3.29
C TYR A 310 20.65 11.33 4.58
N ALA A 311 21.80 12.03 4.54
CA ALA A 311 22.68 12.15 5.71
C ALA A 311 22.05 12.92 6.87
N GLU A 312 21.19 13.88 6.56
CA GLU A 312 20.53 14.73 7.54
C GLU A 312 19.01 14.52 7.55
N PRO A 313 18.41 14.33 8.74
CA PRO A 313 16.97 14.09 8.85
C PRO A 313 16.16 15.35 8.48
N VAL A 314 15.09 15.17 7.73
CA VAL A 314 14.10 16.23 7.42
C VAL A 314 12.95 16.17 8.41
N TRP A 315 12.33 15.00 8.56
CA TRP A 315 11.24 14.75 9.49
C TRP A 315 11.80 14.16 10.79
N PRO A 316 11.36 14.61 11.99
CA PRO A 316 11.85 14.07 13.25
C PRO A 316 11.29 12.67 13.51
N LYS A 317 12.12 11.80 14.12
CA LYS A 317 11.69 10.48 14.58
C LYS A 317 11.14 10.54 16.02
N GLY A 318 10.45 9.49 16.45
CA GLY A 318 10.03 9.33 17.84
C GLY A 318 8.89 10.25 18.25
N LEU A 319 7.98 10.54 17.34
CA LEU A 319 6.87 11.44 17.60
C LEU A 319 5.74 10.76 18.41
N PRO A 320 5.07 11.49 19.33
CA PRO A 320 3.85 11.03 19.95
C PRO A 320 2.73 10.91 18.89
N PRO A 321 1.60 10.22 19.19
CA PRO A 321 0.38 10.37 18.39
C PRO A 321 0.01 11.86 18.31
N MET A 322 -0.25 12.34 17.09
CA MET A 322 -0.54 13.74 16.82
C MET A 322 -1.95 13.87 16.24
N ASP A 323 -2.56 15.03 16.49
CA ASP A 323 -3.68 15.52 15.73
C ASP A 323 -3.21 16.31 14.49
N ASP A 324 -4.15 16.83 13.70
CA ASP A 324 -3.86 17.60 12.50
C ASP A 324 -2.99 18.82 12.79
N ALA A 325 -3.22 19.50 13.90
CA ALA A 325 -2.47 20.70 14.28
C ALA A 325 -1.02 20.37 14.65
N GLY A 326 -0.80 19.29 15.40
CA GLY A 326 0.54 18.80 15.73
C GLY A 326 1.32 18.38 14.49
N THR A 327 0.66 17.73 13.55
CA THR A 327 1.29 17.31 12.29
C THR A 327 1.64 18.52 11.42
N GLU A 328 0.78 19.55 11.37
CA GLU A 328 1.04 20.79 10.64
C GLU A 328 2.23 21.56 11.22
N GLU A 329 2.37 21.59 12.56
CA GLU A 329 3.53 22.18 13.23
C GLU A 329 4.84 21.47 12.81
N VAL A 330 4.87 20.14 12.87
CA VAL A 330 6.04 19.34 12.48
C VAL A 330 6.36 19.53 10.98
N PHE A 331 5.34 19.61 10.13
CA PHE A 331 5.53 19.93 8.71
C PHE A 331 6.18 21.30 8.53
N GLY A 332 5.71 22.32 9.23
CA GLY A 332 6.33 23.65 9.22
C GLY A 332 7.79 23.62 9.64
N GLN A 333 8.15 22.85 10.68
CA GLN A 333 9.53 22.66 11.11
C GLN A 333 10.37 21.95 10.03
N ALA A 334 9.83 20.94 9.35
CA ALA A 334 10.50 20.24 8.24
C ALA A 334 10.78 21.18 7.05
N VAL A 335 9.80 22.01 6.67
CA VAL A 335 9.98 23.08 5.67
C VAL A 335 11.07 24.05 6.11
N GLY A 336 11.08 24.47 7.37
CA GLY A 336 12.12 25.35 7.92
C GLY A 336 13.54 24.74 7.80
N ARG A 337 13.71 23.44 8.10
CA ARG A 337 14.99 22.73 7.91
C ARG A 337 15.44 22.73 6.45
N LEU A 338 14.53 22.42 5.52
CA LEU A 338 14.83 22.43 4.09
C LEU A 338 15.18 23.82 3.58
N THR A 339 14.54 24.85 4.11
CA THR A 339 14.84 26.26 3.76
C THR A 339 16.22 26.65 4.33
N ALA A 340 16.51 26.31 5.58
CA ALA A 340 17.82 26.62 6.19
C ALA A 340 19.00 25.94 5.48
N ARG A 341 18.77 24.77 4.86
CA ARG A 341 19.76 24.05 4.02
C ARG A 341 19.89 24.62 2.61
N GLY A 342 19.05 25.57 2.22
CA GLY A 342 19.00 26.08 0.85
C GLY A 342 18.30 25.12 -0.16
N THR A 343 17.66 24.08 0.31
CA THR A 343 16.83 23.20 -0.56
C THR A 343 15.61 23.94 -1.05
N PHE A 344 14.96 24.70 -0.17
CA PHE A 344 13.85 25.59 -0.54
C PHE A 344 14.31 27.04 -0.49
N THR A 345 13.89 27.82 -1.51
CA THR A 345 14.11 29.28 -1.51
C THR A 345 13.03 29.93 -0.63
N PRO A 346 13.40 30.80 0.34
CA PRO A 346 12.43 31.53 1.13
C PRO A 346 11.50 32.38 0.27
N LYS A 347 10.24 32.55 0.69
CA LYS A 347 9.36 33.52 0.06
C LYS A 347 9.92 34.94 0.26
N PRO A 348 9.90 35.82 -0.75
CA PRO A 348 10.25 37.22 -0.56
C PRO A 348 9.32 37.85 0.50
N GLY A 349 9.91 38.44 1.57
CA GLY A 349 9.16 39.12 2.62
C GLY A 349 8.61 38.24 3.76
N GLY A 350 9.13 36.99 3.91
CA GLY A 350 8.87 36.15 5.07
C GLY A 350 9.92 36.36 6.16
#